data_a73702ca3ae339653ccb5cfa22514ea8
#
_entry.id   a73702ca3ae339653ccb5cfa22514ea8
#
_cell.length_a   1.000
_cell.length_b   1.000
_cell.length_c   1.000
_cell.angle_alpha   90.00
_cell.angle_beta   90.00
_cell.angle_gamma   90.00
#
_symmetry.space_group_name_H-M   'P 1'
#
loop_
_entity.id
_entity.type
_entity.pdbx_description
1 polymer ?
#
loop_
_entity_poly.entity_id
_entity_poly.type
_entity_poly.pdbx_seq_one_letter_code
_entity_poly.pdbx_strand_id
1 'polypeptide(L)'
;MLNDPVLLRLTEDEFWFSISDSDLLFWLQGINVTKKYDVEIDEIDVCPVQIQGPLSEDLMAKLAGEELREVPYYGILETKVGGADCVISQTGFTGEKGYEIYVRDAHENAEKMWNAVLEAGEEFGLMVIAPAHHRRIAAGILSWGQDLDHETSPFQVNLAYQVPRNKAADYIGKEALEKQRAMMDEGNAPFKMKMVGITFGGKEITDYAPDFWLIEDTDGNEMGYVTSPWWSPELGTNIGLAWVPWSSSEVGTKLQVKLPEEYSDGGPAQGEVVEVPFRESVNPNKREVQKAKGLDYAD
;
A
#
# COMPACT_ATOMS: atom_id res chain seq x y z
N MET A 1 12.57 -4.60 4.09
CA MET A 1 12.10 -3.18 3.90
C MET A 1 11.91 -2.53 5.24
N LEU A 2 12.13 -1.21 5.35
CA LEU A 2 11.91 -0.51 6.64
C LEU A 2 10.50 0.03 6.77
N ASN A 3 9.92 0.41 5.68
CA ASN A 3 8.54 0.89 5.54
C ASN A 3 8.19 0.99 4.05
N ASP A 4 6.93 1.24 3.72
CA ASP A 4 6.44 1.56 2.37
C ASP A 4 5.65 2.88 2.44
N PRO A 5 6.32 4.01 2.70
CA PRO A 5 5.68 5.29 2.92
C PRO A 5 5.25 5.98 1.62
N VAL A 6 4.30 6.90 1.74
CA VAL A 6 4.13 7.93 0.72
C VAL A 6 5.18 9.03 0.97
N LEU A 7 6.00 9.32 -0.04
CA LEU A 7 6.97 10.40 -0.02
C LEU A 7 6.39 11.64 -0.70
N LEU A 8 6.21 12.71 0.04
CA LEU A 8 5.81 14.03 -0.45
C LEU A 8 7.05 14.91 -0.53
N ARG A 9 7.39 15.38 -1.72
CA ARG A 9 8.45 16.39 -1.92
C ARG A 9 7.80 17.76 -2.04
N LEU A 10 7.87 18.56 -0.97
CA LEU A 10 7.26 19.88 -0.91
C LEU A 10 8.13 20.91 -1.64
N THR A 11 9.44 20.91 -1.36
CA THR A 11 10.42 21.79 -1.99
C THR A 11 11.64 20.99 -2.49
N GLU A 12 12.70 21.68 -2.86
CA GLU A 12 13.97 21.04 -3.17
C GLU A 12 14.59 20.37 -1.94
N ASP A 13 14.37 20.94 -0.75
CA ASP A 13 15.03 20.57 0.50
C ASP A 13 14.04 20.06 1.58
N GLU A 14 12.72 20.05 1.32
CA GLU A 14 11.70 19.61 2.29
C GLU A 14 10.95 18.40 1.78
N PHE A 15 10.95 17.32 2.60
CA PHE A 15 10.33 16.04 2.29
C PHE A 15 9.51 15.55 3.49
N TRP A 16 8.30 15.09 3.24
CA TRP A 16 7.49 14.42 4.24
C TRP A 16 7.33 12.94 3.91
N PHE A 17 7.41 12.11 4.93
CA PHE A 17 7.10 10.69 4.86
C PHE A 17 5.80 10.43 5.60
N SER A 18 4.75 10.05 4.88
CA SER A 18 3.53 9.51 5.48
C SER A 18 3.72 8.01 5.63
N ILE A 19 3.97 7.58 6.86
CA ILE A 19 4.35 6.20 7.19
C ILE A 19 3.19 5.42 7.79
N SER A 20 3.26 4.10 7.74
CA SER A 20 2.55 3.21 8.64
C SER A 20 3.38 2.93 9.90
N ASP A 21 2.83 2.24 10.87
CA ASP A 21 3.45 1.96 12.16
C ASP A 21 4.85 1.35 12.01
N SER A 22 5.88 2.16 12.26
CA SER A 22 7.28 1.71 12.28
C SER A 22 8.19 2.73 12.95
N ASP A 23 9.39 2.31 13.32
CA ASP A 23 10.43 3.15 13.92
C ASP A 23 11.27 3.93 12.88
N LEU A 24 10.68 4.30 11.74
CA LEU A 24 11.41 4.96 10.65
C LEU A 24 12.09 6.25 11.09
N LEU A 25 11.45 7.04 11.94
CA LEU A 25 12.02 8.27 12.51
C LEU A 25 13.34 7.99 13.23
N PHE A 26 13.33 7.07 14.21
CA PHE A 26 14.51 6.75 15.00
C PHE A 26 15.61 6.10 14.14
N TRP A 27 15.21 5.32 13.13
CA TRP A 27 16.15 4.71 12.20
C TRP A 27 16.88 5.76 11.35
N LEU A 28 16.15 6.74 10.80
CA LEU A 28 16.73 7.85 10.01
C LEU A 28 17.64 8.73 10.87
N GLN A 29 17.19 9.09 12.08
CA GLN A 29 18.01 9.84 13.04
C GLN A 29 19.28 9.05 13.42
N GLY A 30 19.15 7.74 13.70
CA GLY A 30 20.29 6.86 14.00
C GLY A 30 21.33 6.79 12.87
N ILE A 31 20.88 6.72 11.61
CA ILE A 31 21.78 6.81 10.46
C ILE A 31 22.48 8.16 10.42
N ASN A 32 21.75 9.24 10.67
CA ASN A 32 22.32 10.59 10.58
C ASN A 32 23.37 10.86 11.69
N VAL A 33 23.28 10.22 12.84
CA VAL A 33 24.34 10.26 13.86
C VAL A 33 25.70 9.88 13.28
N THR A 34 25.75 8.92 12.38
CA THR A 34 27.00 8.43 11.78
C THR A 34 27.35 9.16 10.48
N LYS A 35 26.38 9.44 9.64
CA LYS A 35 26.58 10.06 8.31
C LYS A 35 26.76 11.58 8.41
N LYS A 36 26.15 12.21 9.40
CA LYS A 36 26.25 13.66 9.66
C LYS A 36 25.85 14.52 8.47
N TYR A 37 24.77 14.11 7.79
CA TYR A 37 24.15 14.97 6.78
C TYR A 37 23.58 16.22 7.44
N ASP A 38 23.65 17.35 6.74
CA ASP A 38 23.04 18.60 7.16
C ASP A 38 21.54 18.56 6.89
N VAL A 39 20.82 17.81 7.73
CA VAL A 39 19.37 17.61 7.67
C VAL A 39 18.78 17.58 9.08
N GLU A 40 17.61 18.15 9.23
CA GLU A 40 16.75 18.02 10.41
C GLU A 40 15.72 16.91 10.14
N ILE A 41 15.49 16.03 11.10
CA ILE A 41 14.60 14.86 10.98
C ILE A 41 13.73 14.80 12.20
N ASP A 42 12.46 15.20 12.06
CA ASP A 42 11.52 15.31 13.17
C ASP A 42 10.14 14.75 12.81
N GLU A 43 9.36 14.44 13.82
CA GLU A 43 7.93 14.25 13.71
C GLU A 43 7.24 15.62 13.70
N ILE A 44 6.41 15.85 12.69
CA ILE A 44 5.73 17.14 12.47
C ILE A 44 4.28 17.08 12.93
N ASP A 45 3.71 18.23 13.34
CA ASP A 45 2.30 18.36 13.71
C ASP A 45 1.41 18.41 12.49
N VAL A 46 1.17 17.23 11.89
CA VAL A 46 0.34 17.03 10.69
C VAL A 46 -0.55 15.82 10.91
N CYS A 47 -1.82 15.92 10.49
CA CYS A 47 -2.77 14.81 10.52
C CYS A 47 -3.33 14.56 9.14
N PRO A 48 -3.19 13.34 8.58
CA PRO A 48 -3.76 12.98 7.28
C PRO A 48 -5.23 12.56 7.42
N VAL A 49 -6.05 13.00 6.46
CA VAL A 49 -7.42 12.52 6.24
C VAL A 49 -7.56 12.10 4.78
N GLN A 50 -8.08 10.89 4.56
CA GLN A 50 -8.26 10.34 3.22
C GLN A 50 -9.71 10.50 2.74
N ILE A 51 -9.90 11.03 1.52
CA ILE A 51 -11.18 11.13 0.81
C ILE A 51 -11.09 10.29 -0.44
N GLN A 52 -12.02 9.33 -0.60
CA GLN A 52 -11.97 8.33 -1.67
C GLN A 52 -13.32 8.14 -2.33
N GLY A 53 -13.31 7.77 -3.60
CA GLY A 53 -14.46 7.33 -4.35
C GLY A 53 -14.72 8.19 -5.60
N PRO A 54 -15.75 7.86 -6.39
CA PRO A 54 -15.97 8.46 -7.72
C PRO A 54 -16.27 9.96 -7.67
N LEU A 55 -16.79 10.47 -6.56
CA LEU A 55 -17.10 11.90 -6.37
C LEU A 55 -16.01 12.64 -5.57
N SER A 56 -14.90 11.98 -5.24
CA SER A 56 -13.83 12.58 -4.44
C SER A 56 -13.21 13.81 -5.09
N GLU A 57 -13.06 13.81 -6.42
CA GLU A 57 -12.50 14.95 -7.16
C GLU A 57 -13.43 16.16 -7.12
N ASP A 58 -14.72 15.96 -7.28
CA ASP A 58 -15.69 17.07 -7.25
C ASP A 58 -15.80 17.67 -5.85
N LEU A 59 -15.83 16.83 -4.82
CA LEU A 59 -15.80 17.28 -3.43
C LEU A 59 -14.51 18.06 -3.14
N MET A 60 -13.38 17.53 -3.55
CA MET A 60 -12.08 18.15 -3.28
C MET A 60 -11.86 19.43 -4.08
N ALA A 61 -12.35 19.51 -5.32
CA ALA A 61 -12.34 20.76 -6.09
C ALA A 61 -13.20 21.85 -5.43
N LYS A 62 -14.34 21.48 -4.85
CA LYS A 62 -15.16 22.41 -4.04
C LYS A 62 -14.44 22.92 -2.79
N LEU A 63 -13.67 22.05 -2.13
CA LEU A 63 -12.96 22.36 -0.88
C LEU A 63 -11.67 23.15 -1.10
N ALA A 64 -10.90 22.78 -2.11
CA ALA A 64 -9.51 23.20 -2.30
C ALA A 64 -9.27 24.07 -3.55
N GLY A 65 -10.28 24.18 -4.44
CA GLY A 65 -10.18 24.93 -5.69
C GLY A 65 -10.09 24.02 -6.92
N GLU A 66 -10.46 24.56 -8.09
CA GLU A 66 -10.49 23.82 -9.36
C GLU A 66 -9.10 23.38 -9.84
N GLU A 67 -8.04 24.03 -9.39
CA GLU A 67 -6.65 23.66 -9.68
C GLU A 67 -6.29 22.25 -9.18
N LEU A 68 -7.05 21.71 -8.22
CA LEU A 68 -6.86 20.34 -7.76
C LEU A 68 -7.05 19.31 -8.88
N ARG A 69 -7.90 19.56 -9.86
CA ARG A 69 -8.17 18.65 -10.98
C ARG A 69 -6.94 18.42 -11.86
N GLU A 70 -6.01 19.37 -11.84
CA GLU A 70 -4.74 19.30 -12.59
C GLU A 70 -3.63 18.56 -11.82
N VAL A 71 -3.86 18.22 -10.54
CA VAL A 71 -2.89 17.47 -9.74
C VAL A 71 -2.82 16.04 -10.26
N PRO A 72 -1.66 15.59 -10.75
CA PRO A 72 -1.52 14.23 -11.24
C PRO A 72 -1.46 13.21 -10.10
N TYR A 73 -1.68 11.95 -10.42
CA TYR A 73 -1.48 10.86 -9.47
C TYR A 73 -0.05 10.87 -8.91
N TYR A 74 0.11 10.84 -7.59
CA TYR A 74 1.32 11.17 -6.82
C TYR A 74 1.79 12.63 -6.92
N GLY A 75 0.94 13.53 -7.40
CA GLY A 75 1.18 14.97 -7.30
C GLY A 75 0.68 15.53 -5.98
N ILE A 76 1.10 16.75 -5.68
CA ILE A 76 0.70 17.49 -4.48
C ILE A 76 0.23 18.90 -4.83
N LEU A 77 -0.62 19.46 -3.96
CA LEU A 77 -1.07 20.85 -3.99
C LEU A 77 -1.04 21.40 -2.57
N GLU A 78 -0.35 22.50 -2.37
CA GLU A 78 -0.43 23.27 -1.12
C GLU A 78 -1.55 24.29 -1.21
N THR A 79 -2.52 24.22 -0.31
CA THR A 79 -3.72 25.07 -0.32
C THR A 79 -4.38 25.12 1.04
N LYS A 80 -5.59 25.70 1.13
CA LYS A 80 -6.38 25.75 2.36
C LYS A 80 -7.66 24.93 2.25
N VAL A 81 -7.98 24.18 3.31
CA VAL A 81 -9.26 23.49 3.48
C VAL A 81 -9.93 24.00 4.74
N GLY A 82 -11.13 24.57 4.61
CA GLY A 82 -11.81 25.21 5.74
C GLY A 82 -11.03 26.39 6.37
N GLY A 83 -10.08 26.95 5.61
CA GLY A 83 -9.16 28.02 6.09
C GLY A 83 -7.95 27.50 6.88
N ALA A 84 -7.74 26.20 7.01
CA ALA A 84 -6.52 25.59 7.53
C ALA A 84 -5.52 25.35 6.40
N ASP A 85 -4.24 25.57 6.64
CA ASP A 85 -3.17 25.29 5.69
C ASP A 85 -2.98 23.78 5.55
N CYS A 86 -3.03 23.27 4.30
CA CYS A 86 -2.98 21.86 4.00
C CYS A 86 -2.04 21.57 2.82
N VAL A 87 -1.47 20.38 2.84
CA VAL A 87 -0.91 19.72 1.65
C VAL A 87 -1.89 18.65 1.23
N ILE A 88 -2.30 18.64 -0.04
CA ILE A 88 -3.19 17.63 -0.60
C ILE A 88 -2.38 16.80 -1.58
N SER A 89 -2.44 15.48 -1.44
CA SER A 89 -1.81 14.54 -2.37
C SER A 89 -2.87 13.70 -3.07
N GLN A 90 -2.72 13.46 -4.38
CA GLN A 90 -3.54 12.48 -5.09
C GLN A 90 -2.98 11.08 -4.87
N THR A 91 -3.13 10.62 -3.64
CA THR A 91 -2.73 9.28 -3.15
C THR A 91 -3.86 8.67 -2.33
N GLY A 92 -3.67 7.44 -1.86
CA GLY A 92 -4.62 6.76 -0.98
C GLY A 92 -4.33 5.28 -0.81
N PHE A 93 -5.00 4.68 0.15
CA PHE A 93 -4.82 3.29 0.60
C PHE A 93 -5.94 2.34 0.13
N THR A 94 -6.64 2.67 -0.96
CA THR A 94 -7.77 1.86 -1.44
C THR A 94 -7.67 1.43 -2.90
N GLY A 95 -6.75 2.02 -3.67
CA GLY A 95 -6.72 1.87 -5.13
C GLY A 95 -7.84 2.61 -5.86
N GLU A 96 -8.73 3.28 -5.14
CA GLU A 96 -9.75 4.16 -5.75
C GLU A 96 -9.15 5.53 -6.07
N LYS A 97 -9.86 6.30 -6.93
CA LYS A 97 -9.54 7.71 -7.09
C LYS A 97 -9.79 8.44 -5.77
N GLY A 98 -8.81 9.21 -5.32
CA GLY A 98 -8.93 9.92 -4.06
C GLY A 98 -7.73 10.77 -3.73
N TYR A 99 -7.81 11.39 -2.57
CA TYR A 99 -6.85 12.37 -2.09
C TYR A 99 -6.61 12.18 -0.59
N GLU A 100 -5.41 12.53 -0.18
CA GLU A 100 -5.05 12.63 1.23
C GLU A 100 -4.79 14.09 1.56
N ILE A 101 -5.48 14.60 2.58
CA ILE A 101 -5.36 15.97 3.09
C ILE A 101 -4.48 15.92 4.32
N TYR A 102 -3.32 16.54 4.26
CA TYR A 102 -2.37 16.67 5.37
C TYR A 102 -2.52 18.08 5.96
N VAL A 103 -3.27 18.20 7.05
CA VAL A 103 -3.49 19.50 7.70
C VAL A 103 -2.28 19.86 8.55
N ARG A 104 -1.74 21.07 8.34
CA ARG A 104 -0.63 21.64 9.13
C ARG A 104 -1.15 22.16 10.47
N ASP A 105 -0.28 22.14 11.49
CA ASP A 105 -0.63 22.52 12.85
C ASP A 105 -1.92 21.83 13.31
N ALA A 106 -1.88 20.49 13.22
CA ALA A 106 -3.05 19.63 13.37
C ALA A 106 -3.74 19.79 14.73
N HIS A 107 -2.98 20.04 15.80
CA HIS A 107 -3.53 20.30 17.12
C HIS A 107 -4.51 21.49 17.15
N GLU A 108 -4.30 22.47 16.28
CA GLU A 108 -5.13 23.67 16.22
C GLU A 108 -6.16 23.61 15.09
N ASN A 109 -5.85 22.92 13.99
CA ASN A 109 -6.59 23.04 12.73
C ASN A 109 -7.36 21.79 12.30
N ALA A 110 -7.09 20.60 12.89
CA ALA A 110 -7.70 19.35 12.44
C ALA A 110 -9.24 19.37 12.51
N GLU A 111 -9.82 19.85 13.63
CA GLU A 111 -11.28 19.92 13.78
C GLU A 111 -11.91 20.87 12.75
N LYS A 112 -11.27 22.00 12.49
CA LYS A 112 -11.76 22.98 11.51
C LYS A 112 -11.74 22.40 10.09
N MET A 113 -10.65 21.76 9.70
CA MET A 113 -10.55 21.09 8.41
C MET A 113 -11.57 19.96 8.29
N TRP A 114 -11.69 19.11 9.32
CA TRP A 114 -12.63 18.00 9.37
C TRP A 114 -14.08 18.47 9.20
N ASN A 115 -14.52 19.50 9.92
CA ASN A 115 -15.86 20.05 9.82
C ASN A 115 -16.15 20.62 8.44
N ALA A 116 -15.17 21.29 7.81
CA ALA A 116 -15.31 21.77 6.42
C ALA A 116 -15.47 20.62 5.44
N VAL A 117 -14.76 19.51 5.62
CA VAL A 117 -14.91 18.30 4.80
C VAL A 117 -16.30 17.69 4.95
N LEU A 118 -16.81 17.55 6.18
CA LEU A 118 -18.15 17.00 6.43
C LEU A 118 -19.23 17.87 5.83
N GLU A 119 -19.18 19.18 6.08
CA GLU A 119 -20.17 20.15 5.55
C GLU A 119 -20.20 20.13 4.01
N ALA A 120 -19.03 20.23 3.37
CA ALA A 120 -18.96 20.19 1.91
C ALA A 120 -19.36 18.84 1.33
N GLY A 121 -19.14 17.75 2.10
CA GLY A 121 -19.40 16.38 1.69
C GLY A 121 -20.88 15.98 1.71
N GLU A 122 -21.75 16.69 2.42
CA GLU A 122 -23.18 16.35 2.53
C GLU A 122 -23.86 16.21 1.17
N GLU A 123 -23.65 17.13 0.24
CA GLU A 123 -24.26 17.10 -1.09
C GLU A 123 -23.73 15.97 -1.99
N PHE A 124 -22.51 15.45 -1.69
CA PHE A 124 -21.90 14.33 -2.39
C PHE A 124 -22.22 12.97 -1.76
N GLY A 125 -22.98 12.95 -0.67
CA GLY A 125 -23.28 11.72 0.08
C GLY A 125 -22.04 11.14 0.77
N LEU A 126 -21.13 11.99 1.24
CA LEU A 126 -19.94 11.57 1.99
C LEU A 126 -20.33 10.76 3.21
N MET A 127 -19.66 9.63 3.39
CA MET A 127 -19.78 8.79 4.58
C MET A 127 -18.44 8.66 5.28
N VAL A 128 -18.44 8.83 6.59
CA VAL A 128 -17.25 8.54 7.42
C VAL A 128 -17.14 7.02 7.59
N ILE A 129 -15.99 6.48 7.23
CA ILE A 129 -15.69 5.05 7.36
C ILE A 129 -14.33 4.85 8.03
N ALA A 130 -14.10 3.65 8.57
CA ALA A 130 -12.78 3.19 8.95
C ALA A 130 -11.98 2.71 7.71
N PRO A 131 -10.67 2.44 7.83
CA PRO A 131 -9.89 1.88 6.74
C PRO A 131 -10.55 0.63 6.13
N ALA A 132 -10.73 0.65 4.81
CA ALA A 132 -11.45 -0.38 4.08
C ALA A 132 -10.47 -1.48 3.60
N HIS A 133 -10.18 -2.47 4.44
CA HIS A 133 -9.23 -3.54 4.16
C HIS A 133 -9.52 -4.29 2.86
N HIS A 134 -10.79 -4.62 2.58
CA HIS A 134 -11.15 -5.29 1.32
C HIS A 134 -10.70 -4.52 0.07
N ARG A 135 -10.76 -3.18 0.09
CA ARG A 135 -10.37 -2.34 -1.04
C ARG A 135 -8.87 -2.36 -1.27
N ARG A 136 -8.07 -2.17 -0.19
CA ARG A 136 -6.62 -2.20 -0.31
C ARG A 136 -6.11 -3.57 -0.76
N ILE A 137 -6.70 -4.67 -0.25
CA ILE A 137 -6.37 -6.04 -0.63
C ILE A 137 -6.69 -6.25 -2.11
N ALA A 138 -7.91 -5.90 -2.55
CA ALA A 138 -8.31 -6.01 -3.94
C ALA A 138 -7.40 -5.22 -4.90
N ALA A 139 -6.89 -4.07 -4.45
CA ALA A 139 -5.93 -3.25 -5.19
C ALA A 139 -4.47 -3.72 -5.07
N GLY A 140 -4.20 -4.78 -4.31
CA GLY A 140 -2.84 -5.28 -4.07
C GLY A 140 -1.97 -4.33 -3.24
N ILE A 141 -2.58 -3.49 -2.41
CA ILE A 141 -1.85 -2.57 -1.53
C ILE A 141 -1.53 -3.30 -0.22
N LEU A 142 -0.25 -3.34 0.10
CA LEU A 142 0.27 -4.03 1.27
C LEU A 142 0.09 -3.21 2.54
N SER A 143 -0.01 -3.91 3.67
CA SER A 143 0.00 -3.31 4.99
C SER A 143 1.29 -3.68 5.71
N TRP A 144 2.06 -2.67 6.11
CA TRP A 144 3.27 -2.87 6.91
C TRP A 144 2.91 -3.51 8.26
N GLY A 145 3.75 -4.43 8.70
CA GLY A 145 3.54 -5.19 9.92
C GLY A 145 2.58 -6.38 9.78
N GLN A 146 1.67 -6.35 8.77
CA GLN A 146 0.75 -7.45 8.50
C GLN A 146 1.21 -8.29 7.30
N ASP A 147 1.49 -7.66 6.16
CA ASP A 147 1.85 -8.35 4.93
C ASP A 147 3.36 -8.43 4.75
N LEU A 148 4.09 -7.46 5.25
CA LEU A 148 5.54 -7.34 5.11
C LEU A 148 6.17 -6.69 6.36
N ASP A 149 7.45 -6.90 6.53
CA ASP A 149 8.24 -6.41 7.64
C ASP A 149 9.67 -6.02 7.23
N HIS A 150 10.54 -5.75 8.22
CA HIS A 150 11.93 -5.37 7.99
C HIS A 150 12.81 -6.49 7.38
N GLU A 151 12.39 -7.75 7.45
CA GLU A 151 13.08 -8.89 6.83
C GLU A 151 12.69 -9.08 5.36
N THR A 152 11.62 -8.41 4.92
CA THR A 152 11.07 -8.53 3.57
C THR A 152 11.86 -7.73 2.55
N SER A 153 12.13 -8.32 1.40
CA SER A 153 12.68 -7.64 0.21
C SER A 153 11.56 -7.18 -0.72
N PRO A 154 11.71 -6.03 -1.41
CA PRO A 154 10.75 -5.58 -2.44
C PRO A 154 10.47 -6.63 -3.52
N PHE A 155 11.44 -7.49 -3.82
CA PHE A 155 11.29 -8.55 -4.82
C PHE A 155 10.38 -9.71 -4.37
N GLN A 156 10.19 -9.88 -3.06
CA GLN A 156 9.29 -10.91 -2.54
C GLN A 156 7.82 -10.51 -2.58
N VAL A 157 7.53 -9.21 -2.61
CA VAL A 157 6.19 -8.65 -2.39
C VAL A 157 5.67 -7.83 -3.58
N ASN A 158 6.15 -8.14 -4.77
CA ASN A 158 5.75 -7.51 -6.03
C ASN A 158 6.05 -5.99 -6.13
N LEU A 159 6.99 -5.47 -5.31
CA LEU A 159 7.45 -4.08 -5.33
C LEU A 159 8.76 -3.88 -6.11
N ALA A 160 9.15 -4.84 -6.95
CA ALA A 160 10.36 -4.74 -7.78
C ALA A 160 10.39 -3.48 -8.66
N TYR A 161 9.22 -3.00 -9.08
CA TYR A 161 9.06 -1.76 -9.85
C TYR A 161 9.49 -0.49 -9.08
N GLN A 162 9.69 -0.55 -7.77
CA GLN A 162 10.23 0.55 -6.96
C GLN A 162 11.76 0.54 -6.89
N VAL A 163 12.40 -0.49 -7.44
CA VAL A 163 13.86 -0.64 -7.45
C VAL A 163 14.38 -0.51 -8.89
N PRO A 164 14.62 0.71 -9.39
CA PRO A 164 15.05 0.90 -10.79
C PRO A 164 16.46 0.39 -11.04
N ARG A 165 16.69 -0.23 -12.21
CA ARG A 165 18.00 -0.75 -12.62
C ARG A 165 19.01 0.38 -12.94
N ASN A 166 18.53 1.51 -13.44
CA ASN A 166 19.35 2.61 -13.93
C ASN A 166 19.56 3.75 -12.93
N LYS A 167 19.27 3.54 -11.64
CA LYS A 167 19.47 4.57 -10.62
C LYS A 167 20.96 4.76 -10.33
N ALA A 168 21.52 5.88 -10.82
CA ALA A 168 22.92 6.21 -10.63
C ALA A 168 23.26 6.57 -9.18
N ALA A 169 22.32 7.22 -8.47
CA ALA A 169 22.53 7.59 -7.07
C ALA A 169 22.75 6.35 -6.20
N ASP A 170 23.61 6.50 -5.21
CA ASP A 170 23.76 5.50 -4.14
C ASP A 170 22.60 5.61 -3.14
N TYR A 171 22.24 4.48 -2.52
CA TYR A 171 21.21 4.40 -1.50
C TYR A 171 21.44 3.19 -0.59
N ILE A 172 20.86 3.22 0.60
CA ILE A 172 21.01 2.14 1.58
C ILE A 172 20.32 0.88 1.04
N GLY A 173 21.07 -0.23 1.05
CA GLY A 173 20.60 -1.53 0.55
C GLY A 173 20.83 -1.77 -0.95
N LYS A 174 21.39 -0.82 -1.73
CA LYS A 174 21.63 -0.95 -3.16
C LYS A 174 22.38 -2.22 -3.54
N GLU A 175 23.51 -2.48 -2.92
CA GLU A 175 24.35 -3.66 -3.20
C GLU A 175 23.57 -4.97 -2.97
N ALA A 176 22.80 -5.04 -1.87
CA ALA A 176 22.00 -6.23 -1.57
C ALA A 176 20.90 -6.46 -2.60
N LEU A 177 20.21 -5.40 -3.01
CA LEU A 177 19.14 -5.46 -4.02
C LEU A 177 19.69 -5.82 -5.40
N GLU A 178 20.84 -5.25 -5.80
CA GLU A 178 21.51 -5.60 -7.06
C GLU A 178 21.93 -7.08 -7.08
N LYS A 179 22.44 -7.62 -5.97
CA LYS A 179 22.78 -9.04 -5.84
C LYS A 179 21.55 -9.94 -5.94
N GLN A 180 20.46 -9.59 -5.26
CA GLN A 180 19.20 -10.35 -5.34
C GLN A 180 18.67 -10.37 -6.76
N ARG A 181 18.69 -9.22 -7.43
CA ARG A 181 18.25 -9.11 -8.82
C ARG A 181 19.10 -9.96 -9.77
N ALA A 182 20.43 -9.92 -9.64
CA ALA A 182 21.31 -10.73 -10.45
C ALA A 182 20.98 -12.23 -10.32
N MET A 183 20.69 -12.71 -9.12
CA MET A 183 20.24 -14.10 -8.91
C MET A 183 18.94 -14.40 -9.66
N MET A 184 17.97 -13.47 -9.62
CA MET A 184 16.69 -13.64 -10.34
C MET A 184 16.88 -13.63 -11.86
N ASP A 185 17.74 -12.76 -12.38
CA ASP A 185 18.08 -12.69 -13.81
C ASP A 185 18.75 -13.99 -14.33
N GLU A 186 19.45 -14.71 -13.45
CA GLU A 186 20.05 -16.03 -13.70
C GLU A 186 19.01 -17.19 -13.55
N GLY A 187 17.76 -16.89 -13.21
CA GLY A 187 16.71 -17.87 -12.97
C GLY A 187 16.76 -18.54 -11.58
N ASN A 188 17.55 -17.97 -10.66
CA ASN A 188 17.65 -18.47 -9.30
C ASN A 188 16.68 -17.72 -8.38
N ALA A 189 16.00 -18.44 -7.49
CA ALA A 189 15.19 -17.82 -6.44
C ALA A 189 16.11 -17.36 -5.28
N PRO A 190 16.24 -16.04 -5.03
CA PRO A 190 17.04 -15.55 -3.91
C PRO A 190 16.37 -15.73 -2.55
N PHE A 191 15.09 -16.12 -2.55
CA PHE A 191 14.26 -16.25 -1.35
C PHE A 191 13.54 -17.59 -1.29
N LYS A 192 13.20 -18.03 -0.09
CA LYS A 192 12.38 -19.23 0.11
C LYS A 192 10.90 -18.99 -0.16
N MET A 193 10.41 -17.80 0.23
CA MET A 193 9.00 -17.45 0.20
C MET A 193 8.77 -16.23 -0.71
N LYS A 194 7.58 -16.18 -1.30
CA LYS A 194 7.11 -15.05 -2.11
C LYS A 194 5.66 -14.75 -1.76
N MET A 195 5.29 -13.49 -1.74
CA MET A 195 3.90 -13.07 -1.59
C MET A 195 3.17 -13.15 -2.93
N VAL A 196 1.97 -13.69 -2.87
CA VAL A 196 1.05 -13.88 -4.00
C VAL A 196 -0.35 -13.42 -3.63
N GLY A 197 -1.17 -13.19 -4.65
CA GLY A 197 -2.61 -13.16 -4.49
C GLY A 197 -3.20 -14.56 -4.53
N ILE A 198 -4.24 -14.80 -3.75
CA ILE A 198 -5.00 -16.04 -3.79
C ILE A 198 -6.51 -15.76 -3.83
N THR A 199 -7.25 -16.61 -4.51
CA THR A 199 -8.71 -16.74 -4.34
C THR A 199 -9.01 -18.06 -3.66
N PHE A 200 -10.04 -18.13 -2.84
CA PHE A 200 -10.40 -19.34 -2.12
C PHE A 200 -11.87 -19.36 -1.70
N GLY A 201 -12.42 -20.56 -1.50
CA GLY A 201 -13.79 -20.80 -1.05
C GLY A 201 -14.03 -20.49 0.43
N GLY A 202 -15.15 -21.02 0.95
CA GLY A 202 -15.63 -20.78 2.31
C GLY A 202 -16.67 -19.66 2.36
N LYS A 203 -17.15 -19.37 3.56
CA LYS A 203 -18.12 -18.29 3.79
C LYS A 203 -17.47 -16.92 3.61
N GLU A 204 -18.27 -15.90 3.38
CA GLU A 204 -17.81 -14.51 3.24
C GLU A 204 -17.05 -14.02 4.46
N ILE A 205 -15.82 -13.52 4.25
CA ILE A 205 -14.96 -12.99 5.30
C ILE A 205 -15.15 -11.47 5.33
N THR A 206 -15.79 -10.99 6.40
CA THR A 206 -16.17 -9.57 6.55
C THR A 206 -15.49 -8.89 7.73
N ASP A 207 -14.76 -9.64 8.54
CA ASP A 207 -14.07 -9.15 9.71
C ASP A 207 -12.55 -9.30 9.57
N TYR A 208 -11.83 -8.48 10.32
CA TYR A 208 -10.38 -8.52 10.39
C TYR A 208 -9.89 -9.83 10.98
N ALA A 209 -9.02 -10.53 10.27
CA ALA A 209 -8.39 -11.76 10.75
C ALA A 209 -7.30 -11.42 11.79
N PRO A 210 -7.47 -11.84 13.05
CA PRO A 210 -6.50 -11.52 14.11
C PRO A 210 -5.19 -12.30 13.97
N ASP A 211 -5.23 -13.46 13.28
CA ASP A 211 -4.10 -14.36 13.09
C ASP A 211 -3.92 -14.72 11.61
N PHE A 212 -2.74 -15.18 11.24
CA PHE A 212 -2.47 -15.69 9.89
C PHE A 212 -3.06 -17.09 9.72
N TRP A 213 -3.67 -17.33 8.56
CA TRP A 213 -4.31 -18.61 8.27
C TRP A 213 -3.40 -19.52 7.46
N LEU A 214 -3.24 -20.75 7.93
CA LEU A 214 -2.36 -21.72 7.33
C LEU A 214 -2.81 -22.10 5.92
N ILE A 215 -1.84 -22.20 5.02
CA ILE A 215 -2.01 -22.74 3.68
C ILE A 215 -1.35 -24.13 3.62
N GLU A 216 -2.05 -25.09 3.03
CA GLU A 216 -1.56 -26.44 2.72
C GLU A 216 -1.53 -26.66 1.20
N ASP A 217 -0.68 -27.56 0.78
CA ASP A 217 -0.74 -28.11 -0.57
C ASP A 217 -1.94 -29.10 -0.71
N THR A 218 -2.12 -29.65 -1.90
CA THR A 218 -3.21 -30.61 -2.16
C THR A 218 -3.04 -31.96 -1.42
N ASP A 219 -1.87 -32.22 -0.89
CA ASP A 219 -1.55 -33.43 -0.12
C ASP A 219 -1.67 -33.18 1.40
N GLY A 220 -1.96 -31.94 1.82
CA GLY A 220 -2.13 -31.54 3.21
C GLY A 220 -0.82 -31.17 3.93
N ASN A 221 0.26 -30.89 3.22
CA ASN A 221 1.49 -30.40 3.80
C ASN A 221 1.45 -28.88 3.94
N GLU A 222 1.89 -28.37 5.07
CA GLU A 222 2.02 -26.92 5.29
C GLU A 222 2.97 -26.29 4.26
N MET A 223 2.51 -25.21 3.60
CA MET A 223 3.29 -24.52 2.59
C MET A 223 3.36 -23.01 2.79
N GLY A 224 2.50 -22.43 3.60
CA GLY A 224 2.51 -20.99 3.77
C GLY A 224 1.34 -20.47 4.62
N TYR A 225 1.04 -19.18 4.47
CA TYR A 225 -0.01 -18.56 5.27
C TYR A 225 -0.61 -17.34 4.57
N VAL A 226 -1.89 -17.07 4.87
CA VAL A 226 -2.62 -15.89 4.42
C VAL A 226 -2.45 -14.79 5.47
N THR A 227 -2.02 -13.61 5.05
CA THR A 227 -1.86 -12.45 5.92
C THR A 227 -3.09 -11.54 5.93
N SER A 228 -3.77 -11.43 4.79
CA SER A 228 -4.83 -10.46 4.58
C SER A 228 -5.99 -11.08 3.80
N PRO A 229 -6.84 -11.90 4.43
CA PRO A 229 -8.02 -12.45 3.78
C PRO A 229 -9.19 -11.46 3.83
N TRP A 230 -10.05 -11.45 2.78
CA TRP A 230 -11.29 -10.71 2.77
C TRP A 230 -12.25 -11.20 1.67
N TRP A 231 -13.54 -11.00 1.86
CA TRP A 231 -14.52 -11.21 0.80
C TRP A 231 -14.45 -10.11 -0.26
N SER A 232 -14.42 -10.50 -1.52
CA SER A 232 -14.53 -9.56 -2.65
C SER A 232 -15.94 -9.62 -3.24
N PRO A 233 -16.80 -8.62 -3.00
CA PRO A 233 -18.12 -8.57 -3.63
C PRO A 233 -18.06 -8.52 -5.16
N GLU A 234 -17.00 -7.91 -5.69
CA GLU A 234 -16.77 -7.76 -7.14
C GLU A 234 -16.48 -9.10 -7.81
N LEU A 235 -15.66 -9.94 -7.17
CA LEU A 235 -15.29 -11.26 -7.69
C LEU A 235 -16.24 -12.37 -7.22
N GLY A 236 -17.08 -12.11 -6.19
CA GLY A 236 -17.96 -13.11 -5.60
C GLY A 236 -17.21 -14.27 -4.94
N THR A 237 -16.01 -14.01 -4.40
CA THR A 237 -15.17 -15.00 -3.73
C THR A 237 -14.28 -14.35 -2.68
N ASN A 238 -13.75 -15.14 -1.75
CA ASN A 238 -12.70 -14.65 -0.87
C ASN A 238 -11.39 -14.46 -1.63
N ILE A 239 -10.72 -13.35 -1.34
CA ILE A 239 -9.39 -13.02 -1.83
C ILE A 239 -8.43 -12.91 -0.66
N GLY A 240 -7.13 -13.03 -0.92
CA GLY A 240 -6.15 -12.82 0.13
C GLY A 240 -4.75 -12.59 -0.41
N LEU A 241 -3.96 -11.84 0.38
CA LEU A 241 -2.52 -11.79 0.21
C LEU A 241 -1.92 -12.92 1.05
N ALA A 242 -0.96 -13.64 0.47
CA ALA A 242 -0.43 -14.86 1.09
C ALA A 242 1.05 -15.06 0.81
N TRP A 243 1.76 -15.61 1.77
CA TRP A 243 3.12 -16.07 1.63
C TRP A 243 3.13 -17.56 1.28
N VAL A 244 3.77 -17.91 0.16
CA VAL A 244 3.94 -19.29 -0.30
C VAL A 244 5.40 -19.54 -0.67
N PRO A 245 5.87 -20.81 -0.76
CA PRO A 245 7.20 -21.11 -1.30
C PRO A 245 7.36 -20.51 -2.70
N TRP A 246 8.55 -20.00 -2.99
CA TRP A 246 8.84 -19.40 -4.30
C TRP A 246 8.50 -20.35 -5.45
N SER A 247 8.76 -21.64 -5.29
CA SER A 247 8.43 -22.69 -6.27
C SER A 247 6.94 -22.91 -6.48
N SER A 248 6.09 -22.41 -5.60
CA SER A 248 4.63 -22.56 -5.65
C SER A 248 3.91 -21.23 -5.93
N SER A 249 4.65 -20.20 -6.36
CA SER A 249 4.13 -18.85 -6.57
C SER A 249 3.56 -18.58 -7.97
N GLU A 250 3.55 -19.60 -8.86
CA GLU A 250 2.99 -19.46 -10.21
C GLU A 250 1.47 -19.34 -10.16
N VAL A 251 0.91 -18.45 -10.99
CA VAL A 251 -0.54 -18.29 -11.16
C VAL A 251 -1.16 -19.61 -11.61
N GLY A 252 -2.28 -19.98 -10.98
CA GLY A 252 -2.95 -21.27 -11.21
C GLY A 252 -2.50 -22.39 -10.27
N THR A 253 -1.47 -22.18 -9.44
CA THR A 253 -1.07 -23.16 -8.42
C THR A 253 -2.22 -23.39 -7.45
N LYS A 254 -2.59 -24.66 -7.25
CA LYS A 254 -3.68 -25.05 -6.35
C LYS A 254 -3.18 -25.16 -4.92
N LEU A 255 -4.02 -24.74 -4.00
CA LEU A 255 -3.73 -24.73 -2.56
C LEU A 255 -5.01 -24.91 -1.75
N GLN A 256 -4.86 -25.08 -0.45
CA GLN A 256 -5.96 -25.18 0.49
C GLN A 256 -5.70 -24.21 1.64
N VAL A 257 -6.73 -23.44 2.04
CA VAL A 257 -6.64 -22.54 3.18
C VAL A 257 -7.38 -23.15 4.37
N LYS A 258 -6.72 -23.27 5.51
CA LYS A 258 -7.36 -23.65 6.77
C LYS A 258 -8.11 -22.48 7.34
N LEU A 259 -9.43 -22.49 7.14
CA LEU A 259 -10.29 -21.45 7.67
C LEU A 259 -10.66 -21.70 9.14
N PRO A 260 -10.82 -20.62 9.94
CA PRO A 260 -11.53 -20.70 11.20
C PRO A 260 -12.93 -21.33 11.03
N GLU A 261 -13.45 -21.99 12.07
CA GLU A 261 -14.72 -22.71 12.02
C GLU A 261 -15.89 -21.85 11.53
N GLU A 262 -15.89 -20.58 11.91
CA GLU A 262 -16.93 -19.61 11.53
C GLU A 262 -17.00 -19.33 10.02
N TYR A 263 -15.87 -19.43 9.30
CA TYR A 263 -15.76 -19.22 7.84
C TYR A 263 -15.67 -20.52 7.04
N SER A 264 -15.55 -21.67 7.72
CA SER A 264 -15.42 -22.97 7.08
C SER A 264 -16.77 -23.57 6.66
N ASP A 265 -16.79 -24.25 5.52
CA ASP A 265 -17.87 -25.09 5.05
C ASP A 265 -17.70 -26.58 5.42
N GLY A 266 -16.81 -26.87 6.39
CA GLY A 266 -16.58 -28.24 6.89
C GLY A 266 -15.28 -28.88 6.45
N GLY A 267 -14.31 -28.06 6.01
CA GLY A 267 -12.95 -28.50 5.62
C GLY A 267 -12.10 -27.35 5.16
N PRO A 268 -10.84 -27.61 4.75
CA PRO A 268 -10.00 -26.59 4.14
C PRO A 268 -10.62 -26.03 2.86
N ALA A 269 -10.58 -24.72 2.69
CA ALA A 269 -11.10 -24.07 1.49
C ALA A 269 -10.15 -24.28 0.31
N GLN A 270 -10.69 -24.75 -0.80
CA GLN A 270 -9.93 -24.89 -2.04
C GLN A 270 -9.66 -23.49 -2.61
N GLY A 271 -8.45 -23.27 -3.06
CA GLY A 271 -8.02 -21.98 -3.63
C GLY A 271 -6.94 -22.15 -4.69
N GLU A 272 -6.57 -21.02 -5.25
CA GLU A 272 -5.49 -20.94 -6.23
C GLU A 272 -4.76 -19.60 -6.17
N VAL A 273 -3.50 -19.62 -6.60
CA VAL A 273 -2.69 -18.42 -6.81
C VAL A 273 -3.21 -17.66 -8.01
N VAL A 274 -3.40 -16.35 -7.85
CA VAL A 274 -3.86 -15.42 -8.88
C VAL A 274 -2.95 -14.20 -8.97
N GLU A 275 -3.11 -13.43 -10.04
CA GLU A 275 -2.40 -12.16 -10.18
C GLU A 275 -2.89 -11.11 -9.20
N VAL A 276 -1.99 -10.20 -8.83
CA VAL A 276 -2.26 -9.00 -8.03
C VAL A 276 -1.92 -7.78 -8.89
N PRO A 277 -2.78 -6.76 -8.95
CA PRO A 277 -4.04 -6.59 -8.20
C PRO A 277 -5.17 -7.51 -8.66
N PHE A 278 -6.12 -7.80 -7.76
CA PHE A 278 -7.30 -8.63 -8.05
C PHE A 278 -8.33 -7.93 -8.96
N ARG A 279 -8.23 -6.63 -9.11
CA ARG A 279 -9.07 -5.79 -9.96
C ARG A 279 -8.23 -4.76 -10.69
N GLU A 280 -8.76 -4.24 -11.79
CA GLU A 280 -8.16 -3.08 -12.44
C GLU A 280 -8.18 -1.86 -11.53
N SER A 281 -7.04 -1.16 -11.46
CA SER A 281 -6.94 0.09 -10.70
C SER A 281 -7.52 1.23 -11.51
N VAL A 282 -8.30 2.11 -10.88
CA VAL A 282 -8.76 3.37 -11.48
C VAL A 282 -7.65 4.42 -11.54
N ASN A 283 -6.57 4.20 -10.80
CA ASN A 283 -5.39 5.05 -10.83
C ASN A 283 -4.43 4.61 -11.94
N PRO A 284 -3.65 5.53 -12.51
CA PRO A 284 -2.61 5.17 -13.48
C PRO A 284 -1.69 4.08 -12.95
N ASN A 285 -1.29 3.17 -13.84
CA ASN A 285 -0.35 2.13 -13.48
C ASN A 285 0.94 2.75 -12.94
N LYS A 286 1.32 2.40 -11.71
CA LYS A 286 2.52 2.92 -11.05
C LYS A 286 3.78 2.72 -11.88
N ARG A 287 3.90 1.59 -12.59
CA ARG A 287 5.02 1.30 -13.52
C ARG A 287 5.08 2.30 -14.68
N GLU A 288 3.92 2.66 -15.25
CA GLU A 288 3.86 3.62 -16.35
C GLU A 288 4.22 5.02 -15.91
N VAL A 289 3.73 5.44 -14.73
CA VAL A 289 4.10 6.73 -14.12
C VAL A 289 5.61 6.81 -13.91
N GLN A 290 6.23 5.74 -13.46
CA GLN A 290 7.67 5.70 -13.22
C GLN A 290 8.48 5.63 -14.51
N LYS A 291 8.04 4.86 -15.51
CA LYS A 291 8.64 4.86 -16.86
C LYS A 291 8.61 6.25 -17.49
N ALA A 292 7.51 6.99 -17.33
CA ALA A 292 7.40 8.38 -17.80
C ALA A 292 8.41 9.32 -17.12
N LYS A 293 8.91 8.98 -15.92
CA LYS A 293 9.98 9.69 -15.23
C LYS A 293 11.40 9.23 -15.67
N GLY A 294 11.51 8.41 -16.72
CA GLY A 294 12.78 7.91 -17.23
C GLY A 294 13.45 6.83 -16.40
N LEU A 295 12.71 6.20 -15.50
CA LEU A 295 13.21 5.11 -14.67
C LEU A 295 12.99 3.77 -15.38
N ASP A 296 14.03 2.96 -15.46
CA ASP A 296 13.99 1.61 -16.03
C ASP A 296 13.77 0.60 -14.92
N TYR A 297 12.62 -0.05 -14.99
CA TYR A 297 12.21 -1.14 -14.08
C TYR A 297 12.13 -2.40 -14.92
N ALA A 298 12.96 -3.36 -14.63
CA ALA A 298 12.76 -4.69 -15.21
C ALA A 298 11.51 -5.34 -14.62
N ASP A 299 10.83 -6.03 -15.48
CA ASP A 299 9.66 -6.84 -15.16
C ASP A 299 10.01 -7.99 -14.23
#